data_c0b203f2da0642632f009c679db55431
#
_entry.id   c0b203f2da0642632f009c679db55431
#
_cell.length_a   1.000
_cell.length_b   1.000
_cell.length_c   1.000
_cell.angle_alpha   90.00
_cell.angle_beta   90.00
_cell.angle_gamma   90.00
#
_symmetry.space_group_name_H-M   'P 1'
#
loop_
_entity.id
_entity.type
_entity.pdbx_description
1 polymer ?
#
loop_
_entity_poly.entity_id
_entity_poly.type
_entity_poly.pdbx_seq_one_letter_code
_entity_poly.pdbx_strand_id
1 'polypeptide(L)'
;SPTISVGQGPLAIPSLIFVYFINFFFVLISNLFNFLVVILSHLFIIFLMANLPLFGGLVEIFPMLVIDNNVPKIESVKPYTALELEGRDIYIREGCVGCHSQMIRPFRSETERYGEFSKSGEFIYDRPFLWGSKRTGPDLHRIGQKYPDSWHFNHMYDPESMSPGSIMPPYPLLLDQDINTDYTAAKIRVLKMLNTPYPHNYENEAVDKLKAQAKIIAKSIVEELAEEEIDLEVLETKEIVALIAYLQRLGTDIKPKTLDK
;
A
#
# COMPACT_ATOMS: atom_id res chain seq x y z
N SER A 1 -73.49 -76.55 -8.66
CA SER A 1 -72.52 -75.53 -8.84
C SER A 1 -71.70 -75.36 -7.57
N PRO A 2 -70.36 -75.60 -7.56
CA PRO A 2 -69.54 -75.33 -6.42
C PRO A 2 -68.98 -73.93 -6.55
N THR A 3 -69.21 -73.07 -5.57
CA THR A 3 -68.58 -71.76 -5.38
C THR A 3 -67.21 -72.01 -4.85
N ILE A 4 -66.21 -71.57 -5.61
CA ILE A 4 -64.79 -71.52 -5.18
C ILE A 4 -64.60 -70.19 -4.35
N SER A 5 -64.43 -70.38 -3.05
CA SER A 5 -64.00 -69.31 -2.18
C SER A 5 -62.47 -69.12 -2.33
N VAL A 6 -62.04 -68.04 -2.93
CA VAL A 6 -60.61 -67.63 -2.96
C VAL A 6 -60.29 -67.09 -1.60
N GLY A 7 -59.60 -67.88 -0.80
CA GLY A 7 -59.04 -67.43 0.46
C GLY A 7 -57.97 -66.40 0.25
N GLN A 8 -58.22 -65.14 0.64
CA GLN A 8 -57.18 -64.12 0.76
C GLN A 8 -56.34 -64.44 1.98
N GLY A 9 -55.14 -64.95 1.75
CA GLY A 9 -54.18 -65.24 2.79
C GLY A 9 -53.57 -63.97 3.42
N PRO A 10 -53.19 -63.94 4.70
CA PRO A 10 -52.70 -62.81 5.46
C PRO A 10 -51.24 -62.47 5.18
N LEU A 11 -50.75 -62.63 3.93
CA LEU A 11 -49.32 -62.42 3.57
C LEU A 11 -49.01 -61.08 2.90
N ALA A 12 -50.01 -60.21 2.73
CA ALA A 12 -49.79 -58.96 2.02
C ALA A 12 -49.17 -57.79 2.91
N ILE A 13 -49.41 -57.83 4.22
CA ILE A 13 -48.97 -56.70 5.13
C ILE A 13 -47.47 -56.70 5.43
N PRO A 14 -46.81 -57.87 5.68
CA PRO A 14 -45.37 -57.89 5.93
C PRO A 14 -44.54 -57.44 4.71
N SER A 15 -44.98 -57.76 3.51
CA SER A 15 -44.26 -57.37 2.27
C SER A 15 -44.38 -55.90 1.97
N LEU A 16 -45.49 -55.25 2.30
CA LEU A 16 -45.67 -53.83 2.13
C LEU A 16 -44.73 -52.99 3.11
N ILE A 17 -44.69 -53.41 4.37
CA ILE A 17 -43.80 -52.78 5.40
C ILE A 17 -42.38 -52.96 4.99
N PHE A 18 -41.95 -54.09 4.46
CA PHE A 18 -40.58 -54.31 4.00
C PHE A 18 -40.22 -53.42 2.81
N VAL A 19 -41.13 -53.24 1.85
CA VAL A 19 -40.93 -52.32 0.71
C VAL A 19 -40.79 -50.81 1.19
N TYR A 20 -41.67 -50.40 2.13
CA TYR A 20 -41.56 -49.05 2.71
C TYR A 20 -40.26 -48.83 3.47
N PHE A 21 -39.76 -49.82 4.19
CA PHE A 21 -38.49 -49.76 4.91
C PHE A 21 -37.30 -49.65 3.94
N ILE A 22 -37.29 -50.41 2.86
CA ILE A 22 -36.26 -50.34 1.82
C ILE A 22 -36.28 -48.94 1.14
N ASN A 23 -37.46 -48.45 0.76
CA ASN A 23 -37.57 -47.11 0.17
C ASN A 23 -37.14 -46.01 1.12
N PHE A 24 -37.52 -46.07 2.40
CA PHE A 24 -37.08 -45.14 3.41
C PHE A 24 -35.55 -45.14 3.55
N PHE A 25 -34.95 -46.32 3.60
CA PHE A 25 -33.48 -46.43 3.71
C PHE A 25 -32.75 -45.94 2.46
N PHE A 26 -33.32 -46.20 1.28
CA PHE A 26 -32.76 -45.69 0.02
C PHE A 26 -32.85 -44.19 -0.10
N VAL A 27 -33.95 -43.58 0.31
CA VAL A 27 -34.13 -42.14 0.35
C VAL A 27 -33.17 -41.49 1.37
N LEU A 28 -32.99 -42.13 2.53
CA LEU A 28 -32.06 -41.66 3.56
C LEU A 28 -30.60 -41.65 3.06
N ILE A 29 -30.19 -42.76 2.41
CA ILE A 29 -28.83 -42.86 1.82
C ILE A 29 -28.64 -41.82 0.70
N SER A 30 -29.64 -41.66 -0.18
CA SER A 30 -29.57 -40.67 -1.25
C SER A 30 -29.45 -39.25 -0.71
N ASN A 31 -30.22 -38.90 0.32
CA ASN A 31 -30.12 -37.58 0.96
C ASN A 31 -28.78 -37.39 1.64
N LEU A 32 -28.23 -38.39 2.32
CA LEU A 32 -26.91 -38.34 2.95
C LEU A 32 -25.79 -38.16 1.90
N PHE A 33 -25.89 -38.87 0.78
CA PHE A 33 -24.97 -38.78 -0.34
C PHE A 33 -25.01 -37.37 -0.96
N ASN A 34 -26.21 -36.85 -1.25
CA ASN A 34 -26.36 -35.48 -1.76
C ASN A 34 -25.80 -34.44 -0.79
N PHE A 35 -26.07 -34.59 0.51
CA PHE A 35 -25.53 -33.69 1.54
C PHE A 35 -23.98 -33.71 1.56
N LEU A 36 -23.38 -34.90 1.47
CA LEU A 36 -21.94 -35.06 1.39
C LEU A 36 -21.33 -34.39 0.14
N VAL A 37 -21.96 -34.60 -1.03
CA VAL A 37 -21.55 -33.98 -2.29
C VAL A 37 -21.59 -32.45 -2.20
N VAL A 38 -22.66 -31.90 -1.61
CA VAL A 38 -22.81 -30.46 -1.40
C VAL A 38 -21.70 -29.92 -0.50
N ILE A 39 -21.41 -30.58 0.62
CA ILE A 39 -20.32 -30.18 1.52
C ILE A 39 -18.97 -30.23 0.80
N LEU A 40 -18.66 -31.33 0.11
CA LEU A 40 -17.39 -31.47 -0.61
C LEU A 40 -17.22 -30.41 -1.70
N SER A 41 -18.29 -30.10 -2.43
CA SER A 41 -18.24 -29.03 -3.44
C SER A 41 -17.96 -27.64 -2.84
N HIS A 42 -18.59 -27.34 -1.69
CA HIS A 42 -18.32 -26.08 -1.00
C HIS A 42 -16.88 -26.00 -0.46
N LEU A 43 -16.38 -27.08 0.14
CA LEU A 43 -14.98 -27.15 0.59
C LEU A 43 -14.01 -26.99 -0.57
N PHE A 44 -14.30 -27.59 -1.72
CA PHE A 44 -13.48 -27.46 -2.92
C PHE A 44 -13.50 -26.03 -3.46
N ILE A 45 -14.66 -25.36 -3.49
CA ILE A 45 -14.77 -23.96 -3.91
C ILE A 45 -13.99 -23.05 -2.95
N ILE A 46 -14.12 -23.24 -1.63
CA ILE A 46 -13.37 -22.48 -0.63
C ILE A 46 -11.86 -22.68 -0.82
N PHE A 47 -11.44 -23.92 -1.05
CA PHE A 47 -10.04 -24.23 -1.34
C PHE A 47 -9.54 -23.52 -2.61
N LEU A 48 -10.30 -23.51 -3.69
CA LEU A 48 -9.95 -22.78 -4.91
C LEU A 48 -9.90 -21.27 -4.69
N MET A 49 -10.90 -20.72 -3.99
CA MET A 49 -10.95 -19.27 -3.70
C MET A 49 -9.76 -18.81 -2.84
N ALA A 50 -9.26 -19.65 -1.95
CA ALA A 50 -8.10 -19.34 -1.13
C ALA A 50 -6.78 -19.48 -1.91
N ASN A 51 -6.65 -20.51 -2.75
CA ASN A 51 -5.38 -20.81 -3.43
C ASN A 51 -5.19 -20.06 -4.75
N LEU A 52 -6.25 -19.74 -5.48
CA LEU A 52 -6.15 -19.06 -6.77
C LEU A 52 -5.53 -17.65 -6.66
N PRO A 53 -5.95 -16.78 -5.71
CA PRO A 53 -5.31 -15.50 -5.47
C PRO A 53 -3.87 -15.62 -4.97
N LEU A 54 -3.61 -16.64 -4.12
CA LEU A 54 -2.25 -16.90 -3.62
C LEU A 54 -1.31 -17.29 -4.77
N PHE A 55 -1.75 -18.18 -5.65
CA PHE A 55 -0.97 -18.61 -6.81
C PHE A 55 -0.79 -17.45 -7.81
N GLY A 56 -1.85 -16.68 -8.09
CA GLY A 56 -1.77 -15.49 -8.94
C GLY A 56 -0.77 -14.47 -8.40
N GLY A 57 -0.87 -14.14 -7.11
CA GLY A 57 0.09 -13.24 -6.45
C GLY A 57 1.53 -13.75 -6.48
N LEU A 58 1.73 -15.06 -6.29
CA LEU A 58 3.06 -15.65 -6.37
C LEU A 58 3.67 -15.53 -7.78
N VAL A 59 2.89 -15.83 -8.82
CA VAL A 59 3.34 -15.74 -10.22
C VAL A 59 3.68 -14.30 -10.60
N GLU A 60 2.99 -13.31 -10.03
CA GLU A 60 3.25 -11.89 -10.27
C GLU A 60 4.47 -11.37 -9.49
N ILE A 61 4.56 -11.72 -8.20
CA ILE A 61 5.62 -11.20 -7.31
C ILE A 61 6.95 -11.92 -7.51
N PHE A 62 6.93 -13.23 -7.76
CA PHE A 62 8.16 -14.04 -7.86
C PHE A 62 9.14 -13.53 -8.92
N PRO A 63 8.72 -13.19 -10.16
CA PRO A 63 9.64 -12.63 -11.15
C PRO A 63 10.27 -11.30 -10.72
N MET A 64 9.54 -10.47 -9.97
CA MET A 64 10.09 -9.20 -9.44
C MET A 64 11.22 -9.43 -8.44
N LEU A 65 11.17 -10.54 -7.68
CA LEU A 65 12.17 -10.86 -6.67
C LEU A 65 13.42 -11.55 -7.26
N VAL A 66 13.26 -12.28 -8.36
CA VAL A 66 14.31 -13.16 -8.92
C VAL A 66 15.00 -12.56 -10.14
N ILE A 67 14.30 -11.70 -10.90
CA ILE A 67 14.85 -11.09 -12.13
C ILE A 67 15.41 -9.72 -11.80
N ASP A 68 16.72 -9.62 -11.59
CA ASP A 68 17.42 -8.37 -11.27
C ASP A 68 17.22 -7.25 -12.32
N ASN A 69 17.00 -7.61 -13.57
CA ASN A 69 16.84 -6.66 -14.68
C ASN A 69 15.38 -6.25 -14.92
N ASN A 70 14.44 -6.70 -14.10
CA ASN A 70 13.01 -6.40 -14.28
C ASN A 70 12.70 -4.90 -14.10
N VAL A 71 13.45 -4.24 -13.20
CA VAL A 71 13.41 -2.80 -13.01
C VAL A 71 14.79 -2.24 -13.33
N PRO A 72 14.93 -1.41 -14.40
CA PRO A 72 16.23 -0.86 -14.77
C PRO A 72 16.75 0.05 -13.65
N LYS A 73 17.99 -0.21 -13.21
CA LYS A 73 18.65 0.62 -12.20
C LYS A 73 19.08 1.95 -12.82
N ILE A 74 18.79 3.02 -12.12
CA ILE A 74 19.24 4.37 -12.46
C ILE A 74 20.31 4.76 -11.42
N GLU A 75 21.52 5.01 -11.84
CA GLU A 75 22.68 5.23 -10.95
C GLU A 75 22.51 6.43 -10.02
N SER A 76 21.77 7.46 -10.45
CA SER A 76 21.52 8.65 -9.64
C SER A 76 20.52 8.41 -8.50
N VAL A 77 19.70 7.36 -8.58
CA VAL A 77 18.68 7.06 -7.57
C VAL A 77 19.32 6.49 -6.32
N LYS A 78 19.06 7.14 -5.19
CA LYS A 78 19.62 6.77 -3.89
C LYS A 78 18.53 6.27 -2.95
N PRO A 79 18.87 5.37 -2.00
CA PRO A 79 17.96 5.00 -0.93
C PRO A 79 17.51 6.20 -0.11
N TYR A 80 16.32 6.14 0.44
CA TYR A 80 15.83 7.15 1.38
C TYR A 80 16.73 7.24 2.61
N THR A 81 16.96 8.45 3.10
CA THR A 81 17.59 8.65 4.42
C THR A 81 16.66 8.12 5.52
N ALA A 82 17.17 8.03 6.74
CA ALA A 82 16.36 7.58 7.87
C ALA A 82 15.14 8.48 8.11
N LEU A 83 15.29 9.81 7.97
CA LEU A 83 14.20 10.76 8.13
C LEU A 83 13.19 10.68 7.00
N GLU A 84 13.65 10.61 5.75
CA GLU A 84 12.78 10.44 4.57
C GLU A 84 11.99 9.13 4.62
N LEU A 85 12.60 8.05 5.17
CA LEU A 85 11.93 6.77 5.36
C LEU A 85 10.79 6.87 6.40
N GLU A 86 11.01 7.55 7.53
CA GLU A 86 9.94 7.80 8.50
C GLU A 86 8.86 8.71 7.89
N GLY A 87 9.23 9.74 7.15
CA GLY A 87 8.28 10.60 6.43
C GLY A 87 7.44 9.83 5.41
N ARG A 88 8.04 8.85 4.73
CA ARG A 88 7.32 7.95 3.83
C ARG A 88 6.29 7.08 4.57
N ASP A 89 6.65 6.57 5.73
CA ASP A 89 5.72 5.78 6.53
C ASP A 89 4.56 6.63 7.06
N ILE A 90 4.82 7.89 7.44
CA ILE A 90 3.79 8.88 7.80
C ILE A 90 2.87 9.14 6.59
N TYR A 91 3.42 9.35 5.41
CA TYR A 91 2.66 9.55 4.16
C TYR A 91 1.70 8.39 3.87
N ILE A 92 2.14 7.15 4.13
CA ILE A 92 1.31 5.95 3.98
C ILE A 92 0.24 5.90 5.08
N ARG A 93 0.61 6.14 6.32
CA ARG A 93 -0.26 6.09 7.49
C ARG A 93 -1.41 7.09 7.39
N GLU A 94 -1.11 8.31 6.98
CA GLU A 94 -2.11 9.38 6.79
C GLU A 94 -2.96 9.19 5.52
N GLY A 95 -2.66 8.18 4.71
CA GLY A 95 -3.46 7.84 3.53
C GLY A 95 -3.31 8.80 2.35
N CYS A 96 -2.25 9.60 2.29
CA CYS A 96 -1.98 10.58 1.24
C CYS A 96 -2.02 9.95 -0.17
N VAL A 97 -1.56 8.70 -0.28
CA VAL A 97 -1.58 7.90 -1.53
C VAL A 97 -3.00 7.67 -2.08
N GLY A 98 -4.03 7.76 -1.23
CA GLY A 98 -5.42 7.62 -1.63
C GLY A 98 -5.97 8.79 -2.46
N CYS A 99 -5.38 9.98 -2.30
CA CYS A 99 -5.76 11.21 -3.01
C CYS A 99 -4.69 11.69 -3.99
N HIS A 100 -3.41 11.41 -3.72
CA HIS A 100 -2.25 11.82 -4.51
C HIS A 100 -1.57 10.61 -5.15
N SER A 101 -1.40 10.64 -6.47
CA SER A 101 -0.53 9.67 -7.16
C SER A 101 0.92 10.12 -7.11
N GLN A 102 1.83 9.16 -7.32
CA GLN A 102 3.27 9.40 -7.49
C GLN A 102 3.77 8.75 -8.80
N MET A 103 2.98 8.85 -9.87
CA MET A 103 3.33 8.29 -11.17
C MET A 103 2.78 9.18 -12.28
N ILE A 104 3.65 9.95 -12.89
CA ILE A 104 3.35 10.76 -14.08
C ILE A 104 3.41 9.85 -15.30
N ARG A 105 2.29 9.71 -16.01
CA ARG A 105 2.19 8.89 -17.22
C ARG A 105 2.83 9.61 -18.42
N PRO A 106 3.26 8.88 -19.47
CA PRO A 106 3.91 9.48 -20.64
C PRO A 106 2.89 10.12 -21.61
N PHE A 107 1.90 10.83 -21.06
CA PHE A 107 0.94 11.60 -21.83
C PHE A 107 1.32 13.07 -21.83
N ARG A 108 1.18 13.73 -22.97
CA ARG A 108 1.54 15.15 -23.15
C ARG A 108 0.89 16.04 -22.08
N SER A 109 -0.40 15.85 -21.81
CA SER A 109 -1.14 16.61 -20.80
C SER A 109 -0.59 16.45 -19.38
N GLU A 110 -0.02 15.29 -19.05
CA GLU A 110 0.57 15.05 -17.75
C GLU A 110 1.99 15.59 -17.65
N THR A 111 2.80 15.36 -18.68
CA THR A 111 4.19 15.84 -18.70
C THR A 111 4.28 17.36 -18.76
N GLU A 112 3.35 18.03 -19.45
CA GLU A 112 3.24 19.49 -19.45
C GLU A 112 2.83 20.04 -18.09
N ARG A 113 1.98 19.32 -17.34
CA ARG A 113 1.49 19.76 -16.03
C ARG A 113 2.44 19.47 -14.87
N TYR A 114 3.03 18.26 -14.85
CA TYR A 114 3.76 17.75 -13.70
C TYR A 114 5.27 17.63 -13.92
N GLY A 115 5.73 17.64 -15.16
CA GLY A 115 7.12 17.41 -15.54
C GLY A 115 7.35 16.05 -16.19
N GLU A 116 8.61 15.63 -16.32
CA GLU A 116 8.99 14.39 -17.00
C GLU A 116 8.25 13.15 -16.43
N PHE A 117 7.79 12.26 -17.32
CA PHE A 117 7.08 11.03 -16.91
C PHE A 117 7.95 10.15 -16.01
N SER A 118 7.28 9.43 -15.12
CA SER A 118 7.91 8.57 -14.13
C SER A 118 8.53 7.32 -14.77
N LYS A 119 9.78 7.02 -14.41
CA LYS A 119 10.51 5.83 -14.85
C LYS A 119 10.49 4.79 -13.73
N SER A 120 10.32 3.51 -14.06
CA SER A 120 10.29 2.43 -13.08
C SER A 120 11.53 2.38 -12.18
N GLY A 121 12.70 2.71 -12.73
CA GLY A 121 13.96 2.76 -11.98
C GLY A 121 14.01 3.82 -10.88
N GLU A 122 13.16 4.85 -10.92
CA GLU A 122 13.09 5.86 -9.87
C GLU A 122 12.53 5.30 -8.55
N PHE A 123 11.76 4.22 -8.62
CA PHE A 123 11.09 3.59 -7.49
C PHE A 123 11.77 2.30 -7.01
N ILE A 124 13.00 2.02 -7.48
CA ILE A 124 13.67 0.73 -7.23
C ILE A 124 13.82 0.39 -5.74
N TYR A 125 13.87 1.40 -4.88
CA TYR A 125 13.97 1.25 -3.42
C TYR A 125 12.64 1.43 -2.69
N ASP A 126 11.55 1.66 -3.42
CA ASP A 126 10.21 1.75 -2.84
C ASP A 126 9.63 0.36 -2.54
N ARG A 127 9.11 0.22 -1.32
CA ARG A 127 8.48 -1.02 -0.88
C ARG A 127 7.31 -0.70 0.06
N PRO A 128 6.06 -0.79 -0.43
CA PRO A 128 5.61 -0.97 -1.81
C PRO A 128 5.75 0.28 -2.68
N PHE A 129 5.49 0.18 -3.98
CA PHE A 129 5.33 1.33 -4.87
C PHE A 129 4.08 2.13 -4.48
N LEU A 130 4.23 3.46 -4.37
CA LEU A 130 3.15 4.36 -3.98
C LEU A 130 2.56 5.10 -5.17
N TRP A 131 2.44 4.44 -6.30
CA TRP A 131 2.00 5.07 -7.54
C TRP A 131 0.61 5.67 -7.47
N GLY A 132 -0.33 4.98 -6.77
CA GLY A 132 -1.71 5.42 -6.67
C GLY A 132 -2.46 5.35 -8.01
N SER A 133 -3.78 5.29 -7.94
CA SER A 133 -4.65 5.25 -9.12
C SER A 133 -5.58 6.45 -9.21
N LYS A 134 -5.66 7.27 -8.15
CA LYS A 134 -6.53 8.43 -8.06
C LYS A 134 -5.71 9.71 -7.94
N ARG A 135 -6.28 10.80 -8.45
CA ARG A 135 -5.76 12.16 -8.36
C ARG A 135 -6.87 13.10 -7.93
N THR A 136 -7.36 12.91 -6.70
CA THR A 136 -8.21 13.90 -6.04
C THR A 136 -7.41 15.18 -5.83
N GLY A 137 -6.13 15.03 -5.44
CA GLY A 137 -5.11 16.07 -5.50
C GLY A 137 -4.14 15.85 -6.68
N PRO A 138 -3.14 16.72 -6.86
CA PRO A 138 -2.13 16.60 -7.92
C PRO A 138 -1.20 15.41 -7.71
N ASP A 139 -0.52 14.97 -8.77
CA ASP A 139 0.58 14.02 -8.69
C ASP A 139 1.77 14.64 -7.96
N LEU A 140 2.40 13.89 -7.03
CA LEU A 140 3.48 14.38 -6.18
C LEU A 140 4.87 13.86 -6.59
N HIS A 141 4.99 13.08 -7.65
CA HIS A 141 6.30 12.50 -8.00
C HIS A 141 7.39 13.53 -8.30
N ARG A 142 7.03 14.74 -8.75
CA ARG A 142 7.96 15.84 -9.02
C ARG A 142 7.74 17.03 -8.10
N ILE A 143 7.31 16.77 -6.86
CA ILE A 143 7.05 17.85 -5.91
C ILE A 143 8.34 18.35 -5.22
N GLY A 144 9.34 17.49 -5.09
CA GLY A 144 10.58 17.80 -4.39
C GLY A 144 11.25 19.04 -4.95
N GLN A 145 11.64 19.94 -4.05
CA GLN A 145 12.29 21.23 -4.33
C GLN A 145 11.48 22.19 -5.24
N LYS A 146 10.18 21.92 -5.41
CA LYS A 146 9.29 22.79 -6.17
C LYS A 146 8.74 23.95 -5.34
N TYR A 147 8.52 23.71 -4.06
CA TYR A 147 8.06 24.68 -3.08
C TYR A 147 8.99 24.68 -1.87
N PRO A 148 9.13 25.82 -1.13
CA PRO A 148 9.90 25.87 0.10
C PRO A 148 9.30 25.00 1.21
N ASP A 149 10.09 24.75 2.27
CA ASP A 149 9.66 23.91 3.38
C ASP A 149 8.49 24.54 4.15
N SER A 150 8.49 25.86 4.31
CA SER A 150 7.38 26.65 4.90
C SER A 150 6.06 26.45 4.14
N TRP A 151 6.12 26.39 2.79
CA TRP A 151 4.93 26.16 1.99
C TRP A 151 4.30 24.78 2.28
N HIS A 152 5.14 23.74 2.37
CA HIS A 152 4.66 22.40 2.72
C HIS A 152 4.10 22.37 4.13
N PHE A 153 4.74 23.06 5.08
CA PHE A 153 4.27 23.18 6.45
C PHE A 153 2.89 23.83 6.50
N ASN A 154 2.73 25.01 5.91
CA ASN A 154 1.46 25.74 5.87
C ASN A 154 0.37 24.97 5.13
N HIS A 155 0.73 24.26 4.04
CA HIS A 155 -0.22 23.43 3.30
C HIS A 155 -0.74 22.23 4.09
N MET A 156 0.05 21.64 5.00
CA MET A 156 -0.42 20.59 5.90
C MET A 156 -1.25 21.15 7.06
N TYR A 157 -0.93 22.36 7.51
CA TYR A 157 -1.65 23.03 8.59
C TYR A 157 -3.02 23.52 8.12
N ASP A 158 -3.06 24.27 7.03
CA ASP A 158 -4.27 24.81 6.40
C ASP A 158 -4.17 24.77 4.86
N PRO A 159 -4.62 23.66 4.23
CA PRO A 159 -4.54 23.51 2.78
C PRO A 159 -5.31 24.58 1.99
N GLU A 160 -6.40 25.09 2.55
CA GLU A 160 -7.25 26.08 1.85
C GLU A 160 -6.59 27.45 1.79
N SER A 161 -5.82 27.83 2.82
CA SER A 161 -5.05 29.08 2.82
C SER A 161 -3.99 29.11 1.71
N MET A 162 -3.36 27.96 1.42
CA MET A 162 -2.33 27.84 0.40
C MET A 162 -2.91 27.57 -1.00
N SER A 163 -4.08 26.99 -1.09
CA SER A 163 -4.75 26.61 -2.34
C SER A 163 -6.25 26.86 -2.19
N PRO A 164 -6.77 28.07 -2.52
CA PRO A 164 -8.17 28.39 -2.36
C PRO A 164 -9.09 27.40 -3.06
N GLY A 165 -10.11 26.91 -2.33
CA GLY A 165 -11.03 25.87 -2.79
C GLY A 165 -10.48 24.44 -2.67
N SER A 166 -9.38 24.24 -1.95
CA SER A 166 -8.85 22.91 -1.65
C SER A 166 -9.85 22.07 -0.84
N ILE A 167 -10.02 20.82 -1.23
CA ILE A 167 -10.79 19.82 -0.48
C ILE A 167 -9.89 18.93 0.39
N MET A 168 -8.58 19.18 0.40
CA MET A 168 -7.64 18.46 1.24
C MET A 168 -7.93 18.79 2.72
N PRO A 169 -8.06 17.78 3.60
CA PRO A 169 -8.22 18.06 5.02
C PRO A 169 -6.91 18.58 5.63
N PRO A 170 -6.98 19.39 6.70
CA PRO A 170 -5.80 19.77 7.49
C PRO A 170 -5.29 18.58 8.31
N TYR A 171 -3.98 18.58 8.58
CA TYR A 171 -3.28 17.53 9.34
C TYR A 171 -2.61 18.08 10.61
N PRO A 172 -3.35 18.66 11.57
CA PRO A 172 -2.76 19.29 12.75
C PRO A 172 -1.98 18.32 13.63
N LEU A 173 -2.35 17.03 13.65
CA LEU A 173 -1.67 16.00 14.44
C LEU A 173 -0.20 15.83 14.06
N LEU A 174 0.19 16.12 12.82
CA LEU A 174 1.58 16.05 12.38
C LEU A 174 2.48 17.11 13.05
N LEU A 175 1.88 18.19 13.53
CA LEU A 175 2.56 19.26 14.24
C LEU A 175 2.74 18.94 15.72
N ASP A 176 1.88 18.10 16.28
CA ASP A 176 1.87 17.76 17.71
C ASP A 176 2.63 16.46 18.01
N GLN A 177 2.52 15.46 17.12
CA GLN A 177 3.11 14.14 17.31
C GLN A 177 4.61 14.13 17.03
N ASP A 178 5.36 13.38 17.86
CA ASP A 178 6.78 13.20 17.68
C ASP A 178 7.09 11.98 16.79
N ILE A 179 8.15 12.08 16.00
CA ILE A 179 8.64 11.00 15.14
C ILE A 179 8.99 9.77 15.98
N ASN A 180 8.37 8.65 15.71
CA ASN A 180 8.73 7.39 16.35
C ASN A 180 9.97 6.78 15.67
N THR A 181 11.08 6.74 16.40
CA THR A 181 12.36 6.19 15.91
C THR A 181 12.69 4.78 16.39
N ASP A 182 11.80 4.13 17.16
CA ASP A 182 12.06 2.82 17.77
C ASP A 182 12.39 1.73 16.75
N TYR A 183 11.77 1.79 15.59
CA TYR A 183 11.93 0.81 14.53
C TYR A 183 12.81 1.25 13.36
N THR A 184 13.32 2.47 13.34
CA THR A 184 14.10 3.02 12.22
C THR A 184 15.30 2.14 11.86
N ALA A 185 16.10 1.73 12.84
CA ALA A 185 17.24 0.83 12.61
C ALA A 185 16.82 -0.55 12.10
N ALA A 186 15.67 -1.07 12.57
CA ALA A 186 15.13 -2.36 12.13
C ALA A 186 14.65 -2.29 10.67
N LYS A 187 13.94 -1.22 10.30
CA LYS A 187 13.50 -0.96 8.90
C LYS A 187 14.70 -0.94 7.95
N ILE A 188 15.77 -0.24 8.30
CA ILE A 188 16.99 -0.16 7.48
C ILE A 188 17.64 -1.53 7.35
N ARG A 189 17.73 -2.34 8.41
CA ARG A 189 18.22 -3.72 8.33
C ARG A 189 17.41 -4.57 7.35
N VAL A 190 16.09 -4.49 7.42
CA VAL A 190 15.21 -5.21 6.49
C VAL A 190 15.42 -4.76 5.04
N LEU A 191 15.53 -3.44 4.80
CA LEU A 191 15.81 -2.92 3.46
C LEU A 191 17.18 -3.37 2.93
N LYS A 192 18.20 -3.47 3.79
CA LYS A 192 19.51 -4.07 3.42
C LYS A 192 19.39 -5.53 3.03
N MET A 193 18.59 -6.33 3.74
CA MET A 193 18.28 -7.72 3.35
C MET A 193 17.58 -7.81 1.98
N LEU A 194 16.83 -6.77 1.60
CA LEU A 194 16.18 -6.63 0.30
C LEU A 194 17.08 -5.97 -0.77
N ASN A 195 18.40 -6.00 -0.56
CA ASN A 195 19.43 -5.45 -1.46
C ASN A 195 19.37 -3.93 -1.67
N THR A 196 18.80 -3.15 -0.73
CA THR A 196 18.93 -1.69 -0.75
C THR A 196 20.35 -1.29 -0.35
N PRO A 197 21.07 -0.49 -1.13
CA PRO A 197 22.51 -0.22 -0.96
C PRO A 197 22.80 0.83 0.13
N TYR A 198 22.35 0.58 1.35
CA TYR A 198 22.77 1.40 2.49
C TYR A 198 24.24 1.14 2.85
N PRO A 199 24.97 2.17 3.31
CA PRO A 199 26.32 2.00 3.83
C PRO A 199 26.41 0.96 4.94
N HIS A 200 27.61 0.38 5.10
CA HIS A 200 27.87 -0.54 6.19
C HIS A 200 27.63 0.15 7.54
N ASN A 201 26.94 -0.52 8.45
CA ASN A 201 26.55 -0.01 9.78
C ASN A 201 25.65 1.24 9.80
N TYR A 202 25.05 1.61 8.68
CA TYR A 202 24.15 2.78 8.61
C TYR A 202 23.00 2.70 9.63
N GLU A 203 22.49 1.50 9.92
CA GLU A 203 21.43 1.24 10.89
C GLU A 203 21.78 1.70 12.32
N ASN A 204 23.06 1.71 12.67
CA ASN A 204 23.52 2.14 14.00
C ASN A 204 23.58 3.65 14.14
N GLU A 205 23.78 4.35 13.04
CA GLU A 205 23.89 5.82 12.97
C GLU A 205 22.58 6.47 12.47
N ALA A 206 21.59 5.65 12.13
CA ALA A 206 20.39 6.11 11.44
C ALA A 206 19.61 7.15 12.22
N VAL A 207 19.41 6.92 13.52
CA VAL A 207 18.67 7.83 14.40
C VAL A 207 19.41 9.16 14.59
N ASP A 208 20.74 9.13 14.72
CA ASP A 208 21.53 10.37 14.87
C ASP A 208 21.52 11.19 13.58
N LYS A 209 21.63 10.51 12.42
CA LYS A 209 21.51 11.16 11.09
C LYS A 209 20.12 11.71 10.86
N LEU A 210 19.09 11.00 11.29
CA LEU A 210 17.69 11.46 11.26
C LEU A 210 17.55 12.77 12.04
N LYS A 211 18.00 12.81 13.29
CA LYS A 211 17.94 14.01 14.12
C LYS A 211 18.71 15.18 13.53
N ALA A 212 19.91 14.92 12.99
CA ALA A 212 20.71 15.96 12.35
C ALA A 212 20.00 16.55 11.11
N GLN A 213 19.39 15.71 10.27
CA GLN A 213 18.64 16.16 9.10
C GLN A 213 17.36 16.90 9.53
N ALA A 214 16.63 16.38 10.50
CA ALA A 214 15.41 17.00 11.03
C ALA A 214 15.67 18.42 11.58
N LYS A 215 16.78 18.61 12.29
CA LYS A 215 17.19 19.92 12.79
C LYS A 215 17.42 20.94 11.67
N ILE A 216 18.01 20.51 10.56
CA ILE A 216 18.26 21.39 9.39
C ILE A 216 16.93 21.82 8.78
N ILE A 217 16.00 20.88 8.57
CA ILE A 217 14.69 21.15 7.97
C ILE A 217 13.82 22.01 8.91
N ALA A 218 13.77 21.69 10.19
CA ALA A 218 13.03 22.48 11.16
C ALA A 218 13.53 23.94 11.20
N LYS A 219 14.86 24.12 11.15
CA LYS A 219 15.46 25.44 11.08
C LYS A 219 15.09 26.18 9.78
N SER A 220 15.12 25.49 8.63
CA SER A 220 14.69 26.06 7.33
C SER A 220 13.24 26.53 7.40
N ILE A 221 12.34 25.72 7.94
CA ILE A 221 10.92 26.07 8.10
C ILE A 221 10.77 27.34 8.94
N VAL A 222 11.43 27.41 10.10
CA VAL A 222 11.35 28.56 11.00
C VAL A 222 11.90 29.83 10.35
N GLU A 223 13.04 29.74 9.67
CA GLU A 223 13.66 30.87 8.96
C GLU A 223 12.75 31.39 7.83
N GLU A 224 12.17 30.47 7.03
CA GLU A 224 11.24 30.82 5.95
C GLU A 224 9.93 31.41 6.47
N LEU A 225 9.37 30.89 7.58
CA LEU A 225 8.17 31.42 8.20
C LEU A 225 8.39 32.80 8.81
N ALA A 226 9.59 33.05 9.36
CA ALA A 226 9.96 34.36 9.89
C ALA A 226 10.04 35.42 8.77
N GLU A 227 10.44 35.05 7.56
CA GLU A 227 10.40 35.93 6.38
C GLU A 227 8.95 36.30 5.98
N GLU A 228 7.99 35.42 6.28
CA GLU A 228 6.55 35.62 6.09
C GLU A 228 5.87 36.34 7.27
N GLU A 229 6.65 36.86 8.24
CA GLU A 229 6.19 37.52 9.48
C GLU A 229 5.38 36.56 10.40
N ILE A 230 5.58 35.23 10.27
CA ILE A 230 4.97 34.20 11.11
C ILE A 230 6.00 33.77 12.15
N ASP A 231 5.77 34.11 13.43
CA ASP A 231 6.59 33.68 14.56
C ASP A 231 6.06 32.34 15.12
N LEU A 232 6.65 31.24 14.64
CA LEU A 232 6.26 29.89 15.06
C LEU A 232 7.51 29.05 15.34
N GLU A 233 7.52 28.39 16.49
CA GLU A 233 8.56 27.40 16.82
C GLU A 233 8.18 26.04 16.25
N VAL A 234 9.04 25.50 15.39
CA VAL A 234 8.89 24.13 14.84
C VAL A 234 9.97 23.25 15.43
N LEU A 235 9.59 22.27 16.21
CA LEU A 235 10.51 21.33 16.83
C LEU A 235 10.95 20.25 15.81
N GLU A 236 12.25 19.96 15.78
CA GLU A 236 12.82 18.93 14.92
C GLU A 236 12.31 17.53 15.19
N THR A 237 11.64 17.29 16.31
CA THR A 237 11.07 15.99 16.69
C THR A 237 9.72 15.72 16.03
N LYS A 238 9.07 16.72 15.42
CA LYS A 238 7.70 16.60 14.93
C LYS A 238 7.58 15.83 13.61
N GLU A 239 6.51 15.07 13.49
CA GLU A 239 6.23 14.23 12.31
C GLU A 239 6.14 15.04 11.01
N ILE A 240 5.69 16.29 11.08
CA ILE A 240 5.63 17.20 9.94
C ILE A 240 7.00 17.37 9.28
N VAL A 241 8.08 17.42 10.06
CA VAL A 241 9.46 17.59 9.57
C VAL A 241 9.88 16.36 8.76
N ALA A 242 9.54 15.15 9.22
CA ALA A 242 9.83 13.93 8.49
C ALA A 242 9.01 13.84 7.18
N LEU A 243 7.73 14.22 7.22
CA LEU A 243 6.90 14.25 6.03
C LEU A 243 7.44 15.23 4.99
N ILE A 244 7.86 16.44 5.40
CA ILE A 244 8.46 17.43 4.50
C ILE A 244 9.76 16.88 3.89
N ALA A 245 10.62 16.24 4.69
CA ALA A 245 11.84 15.59 4.19
C ALA A 245 11.53 14.60 3.06
N TYR A 246 10.51 13.77 3.25
CA TYR A 246 10.07 12.82 2.23
C TYR A 246 9.53 13.53 0.97
N LEU A 247 8.66 14.52 1.11
CA LEU A 247 8.10 15.26 -0.02
C LEU A 247 9.18 15.99 -0.81
N GLN A 248 10.13 16.63 -0.14
CA GLN A 248 11.26 17.33 -0.78
C GLN A 248 12.24 16.39 -1.50
N ARG A 249 12.19 15.10 -1.16
CA ARG A 249 12.99 14.06 -1.81
C ARG A 249 12.42 13.60 -3.15
N LEU A 250 11.09 13.66 -3.32
CA LEU A 250 10.39 13.07 -4.45
C LEU A 250 10.84 13.66 -5.79
N GLY A 251 11.29 12.79 -6.68
CA GLY A 251 11.69 13.12 -8.04
C GLY A 251 12.99 13.91 -8.21
N THR A 252 13.76 14.09 -7.13
CA THR A 252 15.02 14.88 -7.17
C THR A 252 16.23 14.10 -7.66
N ASP A 253 16.16 12.77 -7.68
CA ASP A 253 17.27 11.92 -8.12
C ASP A 253 17.57 12.00 -9.62
N ILE A 254 16.55 12.29 -10.42
CA ILE A 254 16.71 12.47 -11.85
C ILE A 254 16.84 13.95 -12.13
N LYS A 255 18.04 14.39 -12.44
CA LYS A 255 18.26 15.74 -12.94
C LYS A 255 17.58 15.87 -14.30
N PRO A 256 16.74 16.90 -14.53
CA PRO A 256 16.26 17.21 -15.86
C PRO A 256 17.48 17.29 -16.78
N LYS A 257 17.41 16.61 -17.97
CA LYS A 257 18.39 16.91 -19.01
C LYS A 257 18.27 18.41 -19.27
N THR A 258 19.27 19.17 -18.85
CA THR A 258 19.42 20.53 -19.35
C THR A 258 19.45 20.41 -20.86
N LEU A 259 18.39 20.87 -21.51
CA LEU A 259 18.42 21.11 -22.93
C LEU A 259 19.44 22.21 -23.12
N ASP A 260 20.68 21.81 -23.41
CA ASP A 260 21.67 22.74 -23.89
C ASP A 260 21.05 23.45 -25.10
N LYS A 261 20.71 24.73 -24.89
CA LYS A 261 20.22 25.64 -25.92
C LYS A 261 21.36 26.12 -26.77
#